data_c9771d6e1e2d7a29dbae9df6d6e26040
#
_entry.id   c9771d6e1e2d7a29dbae9df6d6e26040
#
_cell.length_a   1.000
_cell.length_b   1.000
_cell.length_c   1.000
_cell.angle_alpha   90.00
_cell.angle_beta   90.00
_cell.angle_gamma   90.00
#
_symmetry.space_group_name_H-M   'P 1'
#
loop_
_entity.id
_entity.type
_entity.pdbx_description
1 polymer ?
#
loop_
_entity_poly.entity_id
_entity_poly.type
_entity_poly.pdbx_seq_one_letter_code
_entity_poly.pdbx_strand_id
1 'polypeptide(L)'
;MITSLLAGMTILVIGDSHLATPGYLITTLHDELQKKGAVVYSYGACGMAAADWVKPTKMKSPPPCGTATRLNNSPIDVNPGPNTGTVPYGELVQRHTPNLVVFVMGDTMAAYKEPTLPRAWAWQQVTSLTKAVRVNPVKCAWVGPAWGTDGGMFAKNNKRVAEISELLSETVAPCTYINSLNLIKKSEIRAFDGQHYDAAGYKKWGQVISKALDSPEVAGKAKQR
;
A
#
# COMPACT_ATOMS: atom_id res chain seq x y z
N MET A 1 -19.95 17.56 -15.62
CA MET A 1 -19.42 16.54 -14.65
C MET A 1 -17.99 16.24 -15.06
N ILE A 2 -17.02 16.41 -14.17
CA ILE A 2 -15.63 16.05 -14.48
C ILE A 2 -15.54 14.52 -14.33
N THR A 3 -15.26 13.82 -15.42
CA THR A 3 -15.07 12.37 -15.41
C THR A 3 -13.76 12.06 -14.70
N SER A 4 -13.77 11.11 -13.76
CA SER A 4 -12.57 10.65 -13.06
C SER A 4 -11.53 10.14 -14.06
N LEU A 5 -10.26 10.46 -13.85
CA LEU A 5 -9.14 9.94 -14.64
C LEU A 5 -8.92 8.44 -14.44
N LEU A 6 -9.47 7.87 -13.37
CA LEU A 6 -9.41 6.43 -13.05
C LEU A 6 -10.51 5.62 -13.73
N ALA A 7 -11.52 6.27 -14.33
CA ALA A 7 -12.63 5.58 -14.97
C ALA A 7 -12.15 4.67 -16.12
N GLY A 8 -12.55 3.41 -16.07
CA GLY A 8 -12.15 2.37 -17.03
C GLY A 8 -10.74 1.82 -16.84
N MET A 9 -9.94 2.32 -15.88
CA MET A 9 -8.63 1.76 -15.58
C MET A 9 -8.74 0.46 -14.79
N THR A 10 -7.84 -0.47 -15.08
CA THR A 10 -7.57 -1.62 -14.20
C THR A 10 -6.46 -1.23 -13.21
N ILE A 11 -6.78 -1.28 -11.92
CA ILE A 11 -5.86 -0.88 -10.84
C ILE A 11 -5.53 -2.11 -9.98
N LEU A 12 -4.24 -2.39 -9.83
CA LEU A 12 -3.73 -3.40 -8.92
C LEU A 12 -3.20 -2.71 -7.66
N VAL A 13 -3.75 -3.05 -6.49
CA VAL A 13 -3.32 -2.53 -5.18
C VAL A 13 -2.61 -3.62 -4.40
N ILE A 14 -1.41 -3.36 -3.95
CA ILE A 14 -0.54 -4.31 -3.23
C ILE A 14 -0.07 -3.66 -1.94
N GLY A 15 -0.14 -4.37 -0.82
CA GLY A 15 0.33 -3.79 0.45
C GLY A 15 0.48 -4.76 1.60
N ASP A 16 0.80 -4.18 2.75
CA ASP A 16 1.04 -4.87 4.02
C ASP A 16 -0.25 -5.10 4.83
N SER A 17 -0.16 -5.09 6.17
CA SER A 17 -1.29 -5.30 7.08
C SER A 17 -2.45 -4.32 6.85
N HIS A 18 -2.19 -3.12 6.35
CA HIS A 18 -3.22 -2.14 6.04
C HIS A 18 -4.17 -2.59 4.91
N LEU A 19 -3.78 -3.58 4.12
CA LEU A 19 -4.60 -4.23 3.09
C LEU A 19 -5.00 -5.67 3.44
N ALA A 20 -4.56 -6.21 4.57
CA ALA A 20 -4.75 -7.62 4.91
C ALA A 20 -5.99 -7.90 5.79
N THR A 21 -6.79 -6.89 6.13
CA THR A 21 -7.93 -7.04 7.05
C THR A 21 -9.19 -6.37 6.49
N PRO A 22 -10.35 -7.06 6.48
CA PRO A 22 -11.63 -6.44 6.14
C PRO A 22 -11.91 -5.20 6.99
N GLY A 23 -12.47 -4.16 6.37
CA GLY A 23 -12.67 -2.85 7.00
C GLY A 23 -11.49 -1.88 6.87
N TYR A 24 -10.30 -2.38 6.54
CA TYR A 24 -9.10 -1.57 6.27
C TYR A 24 -9.08 -1.09 4.81
N LEU A 25 -7.92 -0.73 4.29
CA LEU A 25 -7.82 -0.20 2.92
C LEU A 25 -8.26 -1.20 1.83
N ILE A 26 -8.21 -2.51 2.09
CA ILE A 26 -8.78 -3.52 1.17
C ILE A 26 -10.30 -3.34 0.98
N THR A 27 -10.97 -2.72 1.96
CA THR A 27 -12.36 -2.29 1.82
C THR A 27 -12.43 -0.85 1.36
N THR A 28 -11.87 0.07 2.15
CA THR A 28 -12.17 1.50 2.00
C THR A 28 -11.52 2.12 0.75
N LEU A 29 -10.25 1.84 0.48
CA LEU A 29 -9.58 2.32 -0.74
C LEU A 29 -10.14 1.62 -1.99
N HIS A 30 -10.33 0.30 -1.92
CA HIS A 30 -10.88 -0.48 -3.02
C HIS A 30 -12.25 0.08 -3.46
N ASP A 31 -13.16 0.30 -2.51
CA ASP A 31 -14.50 0.84 -2.79
C ASP A 31 -14.43 2.27 -3.38
N GLU A 32 -13.54 3.12 -2.86
CA GLU A 32 -13.39 4.49 -3.38
C GLU A 32 -12.85 4.50 -4.82
N LEU A 33 -11.96 3.58 -5.18
CA LEU A 33 -11.46 3.44 -6.54
C LEU A 33 -12.56 2.90 -7.49
N GLN A 34 -13.36 1.94 -7.03
CA GLN A 34 -14.50 1.43 -7.80
C GLN A 34 -15.58 2.51 -8.03
N LYS A 35 -15.87 3.35 -7.03
CA LYS A 35 -16.78 4.51 -7.18
C LYS A 35 -16.32 5.50 -8.25
N LYS A 36 -15.02 5.52 -8.54
CA LYS A 36 -14.44 6.32 -9.63
C LYS A 36 -14.47 5.61 -10.99
N GLY A 37 -15.07 4.42 -11.07
CA GLY A 37 -15.21 3.65 -12.29
C GLY A 37 -14.01 2.76 -12.64
N ALA A 38 -13.09 2.51 -11.71
CA ALA A 38 -11.99 1.59 -11.92
C ALA A 38 -12.39 0.12 -11.69
N VAL A 39 -11.73 -0.80 -12.39
CA VAL A 39 -11.68 -2.24 -12.07
C VAL A 39 -10.52 -2.45 -11.10
N VAL A 40 -10.77 -2.98 -9.91
CA VAL A 40 -9.77 -3.00 -8.83
C VAL A 40 -9.46 -4.43 -8.38
N TYR A 41 -8.16 -4.72 -8.24
CA TYR A 41 -7.64 -5.97 -7.66
C TYR A 41 -6.73 -5.62 -6.49
N SER A 42 -7.05 -6.08 -5.28
CA SER A 42 -6.31 -5.75 -4.07
C SER A 42 -5.73 -6.99 -3.41
N TYR A 43 -4.46 -6.91 -3.03
CA TYR A 43 -3.70 -7.96 -2.36
C TYR A 43 -2.99 -7.40 -1.14
N GLY A 44 -3.32 -7.94 0.03
CA GLY A 44 -2.70 -7.56 1.29
C GLY A 44 -2.03 -8.76 1.96
N ALA A 45 -0.87 -8.54 2.56
CA ALA A 45 -0.15 -9.57 3.32
C ALA A 45 0.49 -8.99 4.58
N CYS A 46 0.05 -9.49 5.73
CA CYS A 46 0.42 -8.98 7.05
C CYS A 46 1.92 -9.08 7.31
N GLY A 47 2.53 -7.97 7.72
CA GLY A 47 3.95 -7.93 8.08
C GLY A 47 4.94 -8.05 6.92
N MET A 48 4.45 -8.07 5.67
CA MET A 48 5.33 -8.18 4.51
C MET A 48 5.93 -6.83 4.13
N ALA A 49 7.23 -6.85 3.84
CA ALA A 49 7.96 -5.71 3.29
C ALA A 49 7.96 -5.74 1.76
N ALA A 50 8.50 -4.70 1.14
CA ALA A 50 8.43 -4.55 -0.31
C ALA A 50 9.12 -5.68 -1.09
N ALA A 51 10.29 -6.15 -0.64
CA ALA A 51 11.01 -7.25 -1.30
C ALA A 51 10.26 -8.59 -1.26
N ASP A 52 9.35 -8.78 -0.31
CA ASP A 52 8.56 -10.00 -0.18
C ASP A 52 7.56 -10.18 -1.33
N TRP A 53 7.31 -9.12 -2.12
CA TRP A 53 6.46 -9.16 -3.32
C TRP A 53 7.22 -9.41 -4.62
N VAL A 54 8.54 -9.64 -4.55
CA VAL A 54 9.36 -9.94 -5.74
C VAL A 54 9.34 -11.44 -6.10
N LYS A 55 9.25 -12.29 -5.07
CA LYS A 55 9.15 -13.75 -5.20
C LYS A 55 8.12 -14.28 -4.18
N PRO A 56 7.61 -15.50 -4.37
CA PRO A 56 6.69 -16.09 -3.40
C PRO A 56 7.35 -16.12 -2.03
N THR A 57 6.80 -15.40 -1.06
CA THR A 57 7.33 -15.34 0.30
C THR A 57 6.24 -15.80 1.28
N LYS A 58 6.52 -16.89 2.00
CA LYS A 58 5.64 -17.39 3.06
C LYS A 58 5.78 -16.53 4.31
N MET A 59 4.70 -16.38 5.03
CA MET A 59 4.73 -15.74 6.36
C MET A 59 5.54 -16.58 7.34
N LYS A 60 6.44 -15.93 8.10
CA LYS A 60 7.40 -16.61 9.01
C LYS A 60 6.77 -17.16 10.29
N SER A 61 5.60 -16.72 10.66
CA SER A 61 4.88 -17.12 11.89
C SER A 61 3.41 -16.87 11.63
N PRO A 62 2.45 -17.50 12.34
CA PRO A 62 1.07 -17.07 12.22
C PRO A 62 1.01 -15.59 12.64
N PRO A 63 0.93 -14.67 11.67
CA PRO A 63 0.78 -13.27 11.99
C PRO A 63 -0.61 -13.06 12.57
N PRO A 64 -0.84 -11.99 13.33
CA PRO A 64 -2.16 -11.67 13.85
C PRO A 64 -3.23 -11.46 12.76
N CYS A 65 -2.81 -11.26 11.51
CA CYS A 65 -3.66 -11.28 10.33
C CYS A 65 -2.93 -11.96 9.18
N GLY A 66 -3.54 -12.79 8.38
CA GLY A 66 -2.95 -13.54 7.27
C GLY A 66 -2.74 -12.71 6.01
N THR A 67 -3.28 -13.21 4.90
CA THR A 67 -3.43 -12.48 3.65
C THR A 67 -4.89 -12.18 3.38
N ALA A 68 -5.15 -11.11 2.63
CA ALA A 68 -6.47 -10.84 2.10
C ALA A 68 -6.38 -10.49 0.61
N THR A 69 -7.35 -10.95 -0.15
CA THR A 69 -7.49 -10.68 -1.57
C THR A 69 -8.91 -10.22 -1.87
N ARG A 70 -9.03 -9.20 -2.73
CA ARG A 70 -10.32 -8.76 -3.23
C ARG A 70 -10.21 -8.51 -4.73
N LEU A 71 -11.01 -9.26 -5.50
CA LEU A 71 -10.99 -9.23 -6.95
C LEU A 71 -12.23 -8.49 -7.46
N ASN A 72 -12.05 -7.23 -7.83
CA ASN A 72 -13.12 -6.36 -8.31
C ASN A 72 -14.36 -6.41 -7.38
N ASN A 73 -15.53 -6.80 -7.89
CA ASN A 73 -16.79 -6.85 -7.13
C ASN A 73 -16.93 -8.10 -6.23
N SER A 74 -15.89 -8.95 -6.13
CA SER A 74 -15.93 -10.13 -5.30
C SER A 74 -15.91 -9.80 -3.80
N PRO A 75 -16.42 -10.68 -2.94
CA PRO A 75 -16.15 -10.62 -1.51
C PRO A 75 -14.64 -10.63 -1.21
N ILE A 76 -14.27 -10.13 -0.04
CA ILE A 76 -12.89 -10.21 0.44
C ILE A 76 -12.63 -11.67 0.85
N ASP A 77 -11.62 -12.28 0.25
CA ASP A 77 -11.11 -13.58 0.64
C ASP A 77 -9.96 -13.38 1.64
N VAL A 78 -10.13 -13.93 2.84
CA VAL A 78 -9.15 -13.83 3.94
C VAL A 78 -8.59 -15.20 4.24
N ASN A 79 -7.27 -15.33 4.18
CA ASN A 79 -6.57 -16.54 4.57
C ASN A 79 -5.69 -16.28 5.80
N PRO A 80 -6.14 -16.63 7.02
CA PRO A 80 -5.38 -16.42 8.25
C PRO A 80 -4.32 -17.52 8.51
N GLY A 81 -4.22 -18.51 7.64
CA GLY A 81 -3.41 -19.70 7.89
C GLY A 81 -1.90 -19.45 7.78
N PRO A 82 -1.10 -20.33 8.43
CA PRO A 82 0.36 -20.20 8.49
C PRO A 82 1.06 -20.48 7.15
N ASN A 83 0.36 -21.07 6.19
CA ASN A 83 0.90 -21.40 4.84
C ASN A 83 0.57 -20.37 3.78
N THR A 84 0.14 -19.19 4.21
CA THR A 84 -0.16 -18.10 3.29
C THR A 84 1.10 -17.26 3.04
N GLY A 85 1.06 -16.44 1.99
CA GLY A 85 2.18 -15.59 1.61
C GLY A 85 1.84 -14.65 0.47
N THR A 86 2.87 -14.01 -0.05
CA THR A 86 2.72 -13.08 -1.17
C THR A 86 2.65 -13.81 -2.50
N VAL A 87 1.95 -13.20 -3.44
CA VAL A 87 2.02 -13.54 -4.87
C VAL A 87 2.99 -12.56 -5.53
N PRO A 88 3.96 -13.01 -6.32
CA PRO A 88 4.94 -12.13 -6.94
C PRO A 88 4.31 -11.02 -7.79
N TYR A 89 4.88 -9.81 -7.69
CA TYR A 89 4.47 -8.65 -8.49
C TYR A 89 4.35 -8.97 -9.99
N GLY A 90 5.37 -9.64 -10.56
CA GLY A 90 5.37 -9.99 -11.98
C GLY A 90 4.21 -10.91 -12.37
N GLU A 91 3.86 -11.88 -11.53
CA GLU A 91 2.71 -12.75 -11.73
C GLU A 91 1.39 -11.98 -11.64
N LEU A 92 1.25 -11.07 -10.67
CA LEU A 92 0.05 -10.25 -10.53
C LEU A 92 -0.14 -9.31 -11.72
N VAL A 93 0.95 -8.72 -12.24
CA VAL A 93 0.90 -7.88 -13.45
C VAL A 93 0.47 -8.69 -14.67
N GLN A 94 1.01 -9.89 -14.86
CA GLN A 94 0.61 -10.77 -15.97
C GLN A 94 -0.86 -11.20 -15.85
N ARG A 95 -1.31 -11.52 -14.63
CA ARG A 95 -2.68 -12.00 -14.36
C ARG A 95 -3.74 -10.94 -14.59
N HIS A 96 -3.47 -9.69 -14.19
CA HIS A 96 -4.47 -8.62 -14.18
C HIS A 96 -4.25 -7.55 -15.24
N THR A 97 -3.11 -7.52 -15.93
CA THR A 97 -2.76 -6.52 -16.95
C THR A 97 -3.16 -5.08 -16.53
N PRO A 98 -2.70 -4.59 -15.35
CA PRO A 98 -3.17 -3.32 -14.81
C PRO A 98 -2.65 -2.12 -15.61
N ASN A 99 -3.45 -1.05 -15.65
CA ASN A 99 -3.02 0.26 -16.15
C ASN A 99 -2.22 1.05 -15.10
N LEU A 100 -2.49 0.77 -13.81
CA LEU A 100 -1.84 1.40 -12.67
C LEU A 100 -1.63 0.37 -11.56
N VAL A 101 -0.43 0.35 -10.97
CA VAL A 101 -0.15 -0.38 -9.74
C VAL A 101 0.00 0.61 -8.58
N VAL A 102 -0.66 0.33 -7.47
CA VAL A 102 -0.59 1.12 -6.24
C VAL A 102 0.03 0.27 -5.14
N PHE A 103 1.21 0.64 -4.69
CA PHE A 103 1.84 0.05 -3.52
C PHE A 103 1.46 0.84 -2.27
N VAL A 104 0.94 0.18 -1.23
CA VAL A 104 0.64 0.80 0.07
C VAL A 104 1.53 0.13 1.10
N MET A 105 2.71 0.68 1.30
CA MET A 105 3.77 0.06 2.11
C MET A 105 4.66 1.12 2.75
N GLY A 106 5.08 0.84 3.98
CA GLY A 106 6.01 1.70 4.71
C GLY A 106 6.18 1.28 6.16
N ASP A 107 5.10 0.98 6.84
CA ASP A 107 5.11 0.68 8.28
C ASP A 107 5.98 -0.53 8.62
N THR A 108 5.90 -1.61 7.87
CA THR A 108 6.75 -2.80 8.08
C THR A 108 8.24 -2.47 7.94
N MET A 109 8.59 -1.57 7.00
CA MET A 109 9.98 -1.19 6.74
C MET A 109 10.50 -0.13 7.72
N ALA A 110 9.63 0.51 8.49
CA ALA A 110 10.02 1.48 9.50
C ALA A 110 10.70 0.85 10.71
N ALA A 111 10.48 -0.45 10.96
CA ALA A 111 11.09 -1.20 12.07
C ALA A 111 11.00 -0.45 13.41
N TYR A 112 9.81 -0.11 13.84
CA TYR A 112 9.56 0.78 14.99
C TYR A 112 10.16 0.29 16.32
N LYS A 113 10.39 -1.01 16.47
CA LYS A 113 10.97 -1.60 17.66
C LYS A 113 12.51 -1.47 17.72
N GLU A 114 13.13 -1.14 16.59
CA GLU A 114 14.58 -0.93 16.55
C GLU A 114 14.95 0.49 17.06
N PRO A 115 16.13 0.67 17.65
CA PRO A 115 16.58 1.97 18.16
C PRO A 115 16.61 3.06 17.07
N THR A 116 17.01 2.69 15.85
CA THR A 116 17.10 3.59 14.69
C THR A 116 16.47 2.96 13.46
N LEU A 117 16.11 3.79 12.46
CA LEU A 117 15.66 3.29 11.17
C LEU A 117 16.79 2.49 10.51
N PRO A 118 16.59 1.21 10.18
CA PRO A 118 17.58 0.44 9.44
C PRO A 118 17.57 0.85 7.95
N ARG A 119 18.08 2.07 7.67
CA ARG A 119 17.97 2.73 6.35
C ARG A 119 18.45 1.84 5.20
N ALA A 120 19.60 1.16 5.36
CA ALA A 120 20.16 0.28 4.33
C ALA A 120 19.22 -0.89 4.01
N TRP A 121 18.64 -1.53 5.02
CA TRP A 121 17.66 -2.59 4.82
C TRP A 121 16.37 -2.07 4.19
N ALA A 122 15.82 -0.97 4.69
CA ALA A 122 14.61 -0.37 4.13
C ALA A 122 14.82 0.02 2.65
N TRP A 123 15.98 0.60 2.33
CA TRP A 123 16.36 0.92 0.95
C TRP A 123 16.43 -0.33 0.06
N GLN A 124 17.02 -1.44 0.57
CA GLN A 124 17.07 -2.71 -0.16
C GLN A 124 15.67 -3.28 -0.43
N GLN A 125 14.76 -3.18 0.54
CA GLN A 125 13.36 -3.60 0.37
C GLN A 125 12.71 -2.85 -0.80
N VAL A 126 12.76 -1.53 -0.78
CA VAL A 126 12.15 -0.68 -1.80
C VAL A 126 12.79 -0.92 -3.17
N THR A 127 14.12 -0.91 -3.24
CA THR A 127 14.84 -1.06 -4.51
C THR A 127 14.68 -2.44 -5.13
N SER A 128 14.47 -3.48 -4.35
CA SER A 128 14.14 -4.82 -4.85
C SER A 128 12.81 -4.80 -5.62
N LEU A 129 11.77 -4.21 -5.06
CA LEU A 129 10.47 -4.14 -5.71
C LEU A 129 10.48 -3.18 -6.90
N THR A 130 11.12 -2.01 -6.80
CA THR A 130 11.21 -1.06 -7.92
C THR A 130 12.05 -1.59 -9.09
N LYS A 131 13.04 -2.47 -8.84
CA LYS A 131 13.70 -3.23 -9.91
C LYS A 131 12.73 -4.18 -10.62
N ALA A 132 11.90 -4.90 -9.88
CA ALA A 132 10.87 -5.76 -10.49
C ALA A 132 9.86 -4.96 -11.32
N VAL A 133 9.51 -3.74 -10.89
CA VAL A 133 8.67 -2.81 -11.66
C VAL A 133 9.35 -2.40 -12.97
N ARG A 134 10.66 -2.18 -12.97
CA ARG A 134 11.40 -1.83 -14.22
C ARG A 134 11.46 -3.00 -15.19
N VAL A 135 11.48 -4.24 -14.71
CA VAL A 135 11.46 -5.45 -15.54
C VAL A 135 10.09 -5.68 -16.17
N ASN A 136 9.03 -5.44 -15.41
CA ASN A 136 7.63 -5.55 -15.86
C ASN A 136 6.98 -4.16 -15.74
N PRO A 137 7.28 -3.23 -16.68
CA PRO A 137 6.94 -1.83 -16.50
C PRO A 137 5.44 -1.59 -16.60
N VAL A 138 4.88 -1.10 -15.50
CA VAL A 138 3.52 -0.58 -15.40
C VAL A 138 3.59 0.74 -14.66
N LYS A 139 2.74 1.70 -15.03
CA LYS A 139 2.63 2.95 -14.28
C LYS A 139 2.34 2.64 -12.82
N CYS A 140 3.04 3.27 -11.89
CA CYS A 140 2.86 2.98 -10.48
C CYS A 140 2.85 4.21 -9.58
N ALA A 141 2.13 4.09 -8.47
CA ALA A 141 2.17 5.00 -7.36
C ALA A 141 2.57 4.24 -6.08
N TRP A 142 3.31 4.90 -5.21
CA TRP A 142 3.68 4.37 -3.90
C TRP A 142 3.13 5.25 -2.79
N VAL A 143 2.20 4.71 -2.02
CA VAL A 143 1.59 5.38 -0.88
C VAL A 143 2.41 5.04 0.36
N GLY A 144 3.01 6.06 0.97
CA GLY A 144 3.75 5.94 2.22
C GLY A 144 2.82 5.78 3.43
N PRO A 145 3.38 5.47 4.62
CA PRO A 145 2.61 5.30 5.85
C PRO A 145 1.95 6.62 6.27
N ALA A 146 0.79 6.52 6.91
CA ALA A 146 0.14 7.67 7.54
C ALA A 146 0.56 7.78 9.02
N TRP A 147 0.17 8.88 9.68
CA TRP A 147 0.44 9.12 11.09
C TRP A 147 -0.09 7.98 11.95
N GLY A 148 0.58 7.70 13.06
CA GLY A 148 0.14 6.78 14.08
C GLY A 148 -0.10 7.47 15.41
N THR A 149 -0.35 6.66 16.45
CA THR A 149 -0.33 7.10 17.83
C THR A 149 0.97 6.61 18.45
N ASP A 150 1.74 7.51 19.06
CA ASP A 150 3.00 7.15 19.69
C ASP A 150 2.77 6.09 20.79
N GLY A 151 3.62 5.07 20.80
CA GLY A 151 3.47 3.90 21.67
C GLY A 151 2.56 2.82 21.06
N GLY A 152 1.88 2.07 21.93
CA GLY A 152 1.03 0.96 21.51
C GLY A 152 1.82 -0.33 21.20
N MET A 153 1.11 -1.37 20.78
CA MET A 153 1.66 -2.72 20.60
C MET A 153 2.80 -2.76 19.57
N PHE A 154 2.70 -1.96 18.51
CA PHE A 154 3.68 -1.95 17.41
C PHE A 154 4.78 -0.90 17.59
N ALA A 155 4.78 -0.14 18.72
CA ALA A 155 5.76 0.89 19.02
C ALA A 155 5.90 1.97 17.91
N LYS A 156 4.85 2.19 17.10
CA LYS A 156 4.85 3.23 16.06
C LYS A 156 5.09 4.60 16.70
N ASN A 157 6.01 5.36 16.13
CA ASN A 157 6.27 6.73 16.56
C ASN A 157 6.38 7.66 15.35
N ASN A 158 5.94 8.89 15.55
CA ASN A 158 5.79 9.86 14.46
C ASN A 158 7.11 10.33 13.86
N LYS A 159 8.20 10.32 14.65
CA LYS A 159 9.54 10.62 14.13
C LYS A 159 9.96 9.56 13.11
N ARG A 160 9.81 8.27 13.46
CA ARG A 160 10.15 7.17 12.57
C ARG A 160 9.28 7.12 11.31
N VAL A 161 7.99 7.49 11.44
CA VAL A 161 7.09 7.62 10.27
C VAL A 161 7.60 8.68 9.31
N ALA A 162 8.08 9.82 9.82
CA ALA A 162 8.66 10.87 8.98
C ALA A 162 9.97 10.40 8.31
N GLU A 163 10.85 9.73 9.05
CA GLU A 163 12.13 9.19 8.53
C GLU A 163 11.93 8.18 7.40
N ILE A 164 10.98 7.23 7.55
CA ILE A 164 10.69 6.27 6.48
C ILE A 164 9.97 6.94 5.30
N SER A 165 9.11 7.93 5.55
CA SER A 165 8.45 8.69 4.50
C SER A 165 9.44 9.46 3.63
N GLU A 166 10.47 10.06 4.25
CA GLU A 166 11.57 10.72 3.55
C GLU A 166 12.34 9.73 2.67
N LEU A 167 12.78 8.58 3.22
CA LEU A 167 13.47 7.55 2.47
C LEU A 167 12.65 7.05 1.27
N LEU A 168 11.34 6.85 1.45
CA LEU A 168 10.45 6.44 0.35
C LEU A 168 10.40 7.50 -0.75
N SER A 169 10.31 8.78 -0.39
CA SER A 169 10.26 9.87 -1.38
C SER A 169 11.48 9.92 -2.30
N GLU A 170 12.63 9.45 -1.82
CA GLU A 170 13.90 9.41 -2.54
C GLU A 170 14.11 8.12 -3.34
N THR A 171 13.41 7.03 -2.99
CA THR A 171 13.81 5.69 -3.45
C THR A 171 12.77 4.93 -4.28
N VAL A 172 11.50 5.36 -4.27
CA VAL A 172 10.41 4.62 -4.94
C VAL A 172 10.37 4.77 -6.47
N ALA A 173 11.24 5.58 -7.07
CA ALA A 173 11.26 5.69 -8.52
C ALA A 173 11.44 4.31 -9.20
N PRO A 174 10.65 3.99 -10.26
CA PRO A 174 9.89 4.91 -11.13
C PRO A 174 8.48 5.26 -10.66
N CYS A 175 8.03 4.82 -9.48
CA CYS A 175 6.69 5.11 -9.01
C CYS A 175 6.55 6.57 -8.54
N THR A 176 5.38 7.17 -8.74
CA THR A 176 5.04 8.46 -8.14
C THR A 176 4.82 8.27 -6.64
N TYR A 177 5.54 9.02 -5.81
CA TYR A 177 5.36 8.94 -4.36
C TYR A 177 4.16 9.75 -3.89
N ILE A 178 3.30 9.12 -3.10
CA ILE A 178 2.14 9.75 -2.43
C ILE A 178 2.44 9.78 -0.93
N ASN A 179 2.77 10.97 -0.43
CA ASN A 179 3.07 11.17 0.98
C ASN A 179 1.79 11.30 1.82
N SER A 180 1.41 10.22 2.51
CA SER A 180 0.22 10.21 3.36
C SER A 180 0.26 11.24 4.49
N LEU A 181 1.47 11.65 4.94
CA LEU A 181 1.62 12.66 6.00
C LEU A 181 1.13 14.05 5.58
N ASN A 182 1.13 14.31 4.27
CA ASN A 182 0.61 15.55 3.68
C ASN A 182 -0.88 15.46 3.35
N LEU A 183 -1.45 14.26 3.26
CA LEU A 183 -2.85 14.05 2.87
C LEU A 183 -3.80 14.03 4.06
N ILE A 184 -3.33 13.64 5.23
CA ILE A 184 -4.16 13.45 6.41
C ILE A 184 -3.44 13.97 7.66
N LYS A 185 -4.13 14.76 8.47
CA LYS A 185 -3.59 15.28 9.73
C LYS A 185 -3.64 14.21 10.83
N LYS A 186 -2.74 14.27 11.80
CA LYS A 186 -2.76 13.40 12.99
C LYS A 186 -4.11 13.40 13.70
N SER A 187 -4.77 14.55 13.78
CA SER A 187 -6.07 14.70 14.45
C SER A 187 -7.24 14.05 13.69
N GLU A 188 -7.04 13.67 12.44
CA GLU A 188 -8.09 13.08 11.59
C GLU A 188 -8.09 11.55 11.60
N ILE A 189 -7.07 10.92 12.22
CA ILE A 189 -6.95 9.46 12.33
C ILE A 189 -6.58 9.06 13.75
N ARG A 190 -7.13 7.94 14.19
CA ARG A 190 -6.84 7.33 15.48
C ARG A 190 -6.36 5.90 15.27
N ALA A 191 -5.14 5.61 15.73
CA ALA A 191 -4.60 4.26 15.76
C ALA A 191 -4.94 3.61 17.11
N PHE A 192 -5.56 2.42 17.10
CA PHE A 192 -5.97 1.72 18.32
C PHE A 192 -4.84 0.89 18.95
N ASP A 193 -3.87 0.48 18.16
CA ASP A 193 -2.68 -0.28 18.58
C ASP A 193 -1.36 0.46 18.32
N GLY A 194 -1.47 1.74 17.97
CA GLY A 194 -0.37 2.60 17.57
C GLY A 194 -0.18 2.67 16.05
N GLN A 195 -0.55 1.63 15.30
CA GLN A 195 -0.32 1.52 13.86
C GLN A 195 -1.60 1.44 13.03
N HIS A 196 -2.55 0.60 13.42
CA HIS A 196 -3.78 0.38 12.66
C HIS A 196 -4.90 1.31 13.14
N TYR A 197 -5.72 1.78 12.21
CA TYR A 197 -6.73 2.81 12.45
C TYR A 197 -8.10 2.19 12.72
N ASP A 198 -8.95 2.95 13.38
CA ASP A 198 -10.37 2.65 13.45
C ASP A 198 -11.06 2.78 12.08
N ALA A 199 -12.31 2.39 12.00
CA ALA A 199 -13.08 2.41 10.74
C ALA A 199 -13.15 3.82 10.12
N ALA A 200 -13.24 4.87 10.93
CA ALA A 200 -13.29 6.26 10.47
C ALA A 200 -11.93 6.68 9.88
N GLY A 201 -10.83 6.30 10.53
CA GLY A 201 -9.48 6.56 10.06
C GLY A 201 -9.18 5.88 8.72
N TYR A 202 -9.52 4.59 8.57
CA TYR A 202 -9.36 3.89 7.30
C TYR A 202 -10.25 4.45 6.19
N LYS A 203 -11.50 4.81 6.50
CA LYS A 203 -12.38 5.48 5.54
C LYS A 203 -11.78 6.79 5.05
N LYS A 204 -11.31 7.62 5.97
CA LYS A 204 -10.67 8.91 5.63
C LYS A 204 -9.42 8.69 4.81
N TRP A 205 -8.54 7.77 5.21
CA TRP A 205 -7.29 7.50 4.50
C TRP A 205 -7.54 6.95 3.09
N GLY A 206 -8.47 6.01 2.93
CA GLY A 206 -8.88 5.50 1.62
C GLY A 206 -9.39 6.60 0.69
N GLN A 207 -10.19 7.53 1.21
CA GLN A 207 -10.72 8.67 0.44
C GLN A 207 -9.61 9.61 -0.04
N VAL A 208 -8.68 10.01 0.84
CA VAL A 208 -7.61 10.95 0.46
C VAL A 208 -6.60 10.30 -0.49
N ILE A 209 -6.30 9.00 -0.34
CA ILE A 209 -5.48 8.24 -1.31
C ILE A 209 -6.18 8.20 -2.66
N SER A 210 -7.45 7.80 -2.71
CA SER A 210 -8.22 7.72 -3.95
C SER A 210 -8.27 9.07 -4.68
N LYS A 211 -8.39 10.19 -3.94
CA LYS A 211 -8.32 11.54 -4.51
C LYS A 211 -6.94 11.84 -5.08
N ALA A 212 -5.86 11.50 -4.37
CA ALA A 212 -4.49 11.71 -4.85
C ALA A 212 -4.16 10.89 -6.09
N LEU A 213 -4.66 9.65 -6.17
CA LEU A 213 -4.51 8.78 -7.34
C LEU A 213 -5.25 9.33 -8.56
N ASP A 214 -6.36 10.04 -8.38
CA ASP A 214 -7.18 10.65 -9.43
C ASP A 214 -6.61 12.02 -9.87
N SER A 215 -5.31 12.10 -10.03
CA SER A 215 -4.59 13.30 -10.47
C SER A 215 -3.90 13.09 -11.80
N PRO A 216 -3.67 14.17 -12.60
CA PRO A 216 -2.93 14.07 -13.85
C PRO A 216 -1.52 13.49 -13.70
N GLU A 217 -0.88 13.72 -12.56
CA GLU A 217 0.46 13.21 -12.26
C GLU A 217 0.46 11.68 -12.14
N VAL A 218 -0.54 11.11 -11.46
CA VAL A 218 -0.65 9.68 -11.20
C VAL A 218 -1.44 8.96 -12.28
N ALA A 219 -2.66 9.40 -12.61
CA ALA A 219 -3.56 8.72 -13.54
C ALA A 219 -3.46 9.23 -14.99
N GLY A 220 -2.87 10.40 -15.22
CA GLY A 220 -2.75 11.00 -16.55
C GLY A 220 -2.06 10.06 -17.56
N LYS A 221 -2.45 10.12 -18.82
CA LYS A 221 -1.79 9.40 -19.93
C LYS A 221 -0.31 9.81 -19.95
N ALA A 222 0.60 8.85 -20.15
CA ALA A 222 1.98 9.16 -20.45
C ALA A 222 1.99 10.13 -21.66
N LYS A 223 2.70 11.27 -21.55
CA LYS A 223 2.91 12.12 -22.74
C LYS A 223 3.55 11.23 -23.79
N GLN A 224 2.87 11.02 -24.91
CA GLN A 224 3.49 10.43 -26.09
C GLN A 224 4.66 11.36 -26.46
N ARG A 225 5.88 10.83 -26.38
CA ARG A 225 7.08 11.50 -26.90
C ARG A 225 7.19 11.21 -28.38
#